data_94df2345c76b488c5228dff1ce0ae0ba
#
_entry.id   94df2345c76b488c5228dff1ce0ae0ba
#
_cell.length_a   1.000
_cell.length_b   1.000
_cell.length_c   1.000
_cell.angle_alpha   90.00
_cell.angle_beta   90.00
_cell.angle_gamma   90.00
#
_symmetry.space_group_name_H-M   'P 1'
#
loop_
_entity.id
_entity.type
_entity.pdbx_description
1 polymer ?
#
loop_
_entity_poly.entity_id
_entity_poly.type
_entity_poly.pdbx_seq_one_letter_code
_entity_poly.pdbx_strand_id
1 'polypeptide(L)'
;HEPVTIACQAARRHGRVVLLASTRAEGPFNFYRDVHRSGLTLLGAHAWAVPEKESRPGGWTMDEDMDCFQRLLEAGRVRLEPLVTERVPAERAVAAYEAMLTWNTDMIGTVIAWG
;
A
#
# COMPACT_ATOMS: atom_id res chain seq x y z
N HIS A 1 -15.57 1.19 -4.77
CA HIS A 1 -16.12 -0.18 -4.74
C HIS A 1 -15.89 -0.94 -6.06
N GLU A 2 -15.85 -0.27 -7.20
CA GLU A 2 -15.66 -0.90 -8.52
C GLU A 2 -14.38 -1.77 -8.61
N PRO A 3 -13.18 -1.30 -8.18
CA PRO A 3 -11.98 -2.13 -8.20
C PRO A 3 -12.12 -3.43 -7.40
N VAL A 4 -12.84 -3.40 -6.28
CA VAL A 4 -13.10 -4.60 -5.45
C VAL A 4 -13.98 -5.59 -6.20
N THR A 5 -15.03 -5.11 -6.86
CA THR A 5 -15.91 -5.93 -7.70
C THR A 5 -15.13 -6.60 -8.82
N ILE A 6 -14.30 -5.85 -9.54
CA ILE A 6 -13.46 -6.37 -10.62
C ILE A 6 -12.49 -7.43 -10.09
N ALA A 7 -11.83 -7.18 -8.96
CA ALA A 7 -10.92 -8.13 -8.35
C ALA A 7 -11.62 -9.45 -7.96
N CYS A 8 -12.83 -9.36 -7.38
CA CYS A 8 -13.61 -10.55 -7.05
C CYS A 8 -14.04 -11.34 -8.29
N GLN A 9 -14.40 -10.67 -9.37
CA GLN A 9 -14.79 -11.31 -10.64
C GLN A 9 -13.61 -11.94 -11.38
N ALA A 10 -12.42 -11.35 -11.26
CA ALA A 10 -11.19 -11.88 -11.85
C ALA A 10 -10.59 -13.04 -11.06
N ALA A 11 -10.93 -13.16 -9.77
CA ALA A 11 -10.41 -14.20 -8.92
C ALA A 11 -10.99 -15.59 -9.28
N ARG A 12 -10.12 -16.61 -9.29
CA ARG A 12 -10.58 -17.99 -9.44
C ARG A 12 -11.47 -18.42 -8.28
N ARG A 13 -12.30 -19.44 -8.49
CA ARG A 13 -13.10 -20.06 -7.40
C ARG A 13 -12.18 -20.46 -6.25
N HIS A 14 -12.65 -20.22 -5.01
CA HIS A 14 -11.90 -20.43 -3.77
C HIS A 14 -10.59 -19.62 -3.68
N GLY A 15 -10.47 -18.54 -4.49
CA GLY A 15 -9.35 -17.63 -4.46
C GLY A 15 -9.40 -16.66 -3.27
N ARG A 16 -8.36 -15.84 -3.15
CA ARG A 16 -8.27 -14.79 -2.14
C ARG A 16 -8.12 -13.43 -2.82
N VAL A 17 -8.83 -12.45 -2.31
CA VAL A 17 -8.72 -11.04 -2.69
C VAL A 17 -8.24 -10.27 -1.46
N VAL A 18 -7.11 -9.58 -1.59
CA VAL A 18 -6.52 -8.80 -0.51
C VAL A 18 -6.82 -7.32 -0.74
N LEU A 19 -7.47 -6.69 0.24
CA LEU A 19 -7.79 -5.27 0.23
C LEU A 19 -6.62 -4.49 0.84
N LEU A 20 -5.67 -4.12 -0.01
CA LEU A 20 -4.44 -3.44 0.40
C LEU A 20 -4.60 -1.92 0.47
N ALA A 21 -5.32 -1.34 -0.50
CA ALA A 21 -5.52 0.10 -0.57
C ALA A 21 -6.74 0.56 0.23
N SER A 22 -6.71 1.81 0.71
CA SER A 22 -7.81 2.42 1.47
C SER A 22 -8.92 2.91 0.54
N THR A 23 -9.85 2.04 0.19
CA THR A 23 -11.09 2.42 -0.48
C THR A 23 -12.10 2.96 0.54
N ARG A 24 -12.17 4.28 0.70
CA ARG A 24 -13.06 4.92 1.69
C ARG A 24 -14.46 5.18 1.16
N ALA A 25 -14.64 5.13 -0.16
CA ALA A 25 -15.91 5.42 -0.77
C ALA A 25 -16.91 4.27 -0.57
N GLU A 26 -18.12 4.61 -0.18
CA GLU A 26 -19.25 3.70 -0.15
C GLU A 26 -19.76 3.43 -1.56
N GLY A 27 -20.35 2.26 -1.78
CA GLY A 27 -20.93 1.92 -3.06
C GLY A 27 -21.58 0.53 -3.06
N PRO A 28 -22.41 0.24 -4.07
CA PRO A 28 -23.06 -1.05 -4.16
C PRO A 28 -22.08 -2.19 -4.37
N PHE A 29 -22.22 -3.23 -3.57
CA PHE A 29 -21.43 -4.46 -3.68
C PHE A 29 -22.35 -5.68 -3.44
N ASN A 30 -22.32 -6.63 -4.34
CA ASN A 30 -23.17 -7.82 -4.23
C ASN A 30 -22.37 -9.00 -3.68
N PHE A 31 -22.37 -9.17 -2.37
CA PHE A 31 -21.67 -10.26 -1.68
C PHE A 31 -22.06 -11.65 -2.17
N TYR A 32 -23.34 -11.86 -2.51
CA TYR A 32 -23.81 -13.16 -3.01
C TYR A 32 -23.16 -13.50 -4.36
N ARG A 33 -23.21 -12.57 -5.31
CA ARG A 33 -22.68 -12.76 -6.67
C ARG A 33 -21.15 -12.79 -6.67
N ASP A 34 -20.53 -11.82 -5.99
CA ASP A 34 -19.10 -11.53 -6.16
C ASP A 34 -18.20 -12.31 -5.20
N VAL A 35 -18.73 -12.80 -4.07
CA VAL A 35 -17.95 -13.52 -3.05
C VAL A 35 -18.51 -14.90 -2.78
N HIS A 36 -19.79 -14.98 -2.37
CA HIS A 36 -20.38 -16.21 -1.83
C HIS A 36 -20.41 -17.34 -2.85
N ARG A 37 -20.94 -17.10 -4.06
CA ARG A 37 -21.06 -18.11 -5.12
C ARG A 37 -19.71 -18.70 -5.55
N SER A 38 -18.66 -17.94 -5.47
CA SER A 38 -17.29 -18.35 -5.87
C SER A 38 -16.46 -18.85 -4.69
N GLY A 39 -16.99 -18.79 -3.45
CA GLY A 39 -16.27 -19.20 -2.25
C GLY A 39 -15.00 -18.41 -2.02
N LEU A 40 -14.99 -17.10 -2.35
CA LEU A 40 -13.81 -16.26 -2.18
C LEU A 40 -13.57 -15.92 -0.72
N THR A 41 -12.30 -15.72 -0.38
CA THR A 41 -11.87 -15.13 0.89
C THR A 41 -11.47 -13.68 0.65
N LEU A 42 -12.10 -12.74 1.36
CA LEU A 42 -11.67 -11.33 1.37
C LEU A 42 -10.80 -11.09 2.62
N LEU A 43 -9.63 -10.51 2.42
CA LEU A 43 -8.67 -10.19 3.47
C LEU A 43 -8.40 -8.70 3.51
N GLY A 44 -8.61 -8.09 4.66
CA GLY A 44 -8.15 -6.71 4.92
C GLY A 44 -6.65 -6.70 5.22
N ALA A 45 -5.93 -5.76 4.62
CA ALA A 45 -4.48 -5.58 4.80
C ALA A 45 -4.13 -4.11 5.04
N HIS A 46 -4.82 -3.49 5.99
CA HIS A 46 -4.55 -2.11 6.38
C HIS A 46 -3.43 -2.05 7.42
N ALA A 47 -2.59 -1.01 7.36
CA ALA A 47 -1.50 -0.81 8.31
C ALA A 47 -1.95 -0.82 9.79
N TRP A 48 -3.15 -0.33 10.09
CA TRP A 48 -3.72 -0.37 11.44
C TRP A 48 -4.11 -1.77 11.93
N ALA A 49 -4.11 -2.76 11.05
CA ALA A 49 -4.33 -4.16 11.44
C ALA A 49 -3.05 -4.87 11.87
N VAL A 50 -1.91 -4.20 11.74
CA VAL A 50 -0.60 -4.71 12.20
C VAL A 50 -0.57 -4.69 13.73
N PRO A 51 -0.07 -5.74 14.39
CA PRO A 51 0.10 -5.75 15.84
C PRO A 51 1.00 -4.61 16.31
N GLU A 52 0.64 -3.92 17.40
CA GLU A 52 1.39 -2.77 17.91
C GLU A 52 2.62 -3.18 18.73
N LYS A 53 2.52 -4.21 19.56
CA LYS A 53 3.53 -4.54 20.58
C LYS A 53 4.10 -5.94 20.47
N GLU A 54 3.29 -6.90 20.12
CA GLU A 54 3.69 -8.31 20.09
C GLU A 54 3.30 -8.94 18.76
N SER A 55 4.26 -9.60 18.12
CA SER A 55 3.97 -10.38 16.92
C SER A 55 3.05 -11.56 17.24
N ARG A 56 2.27 -11.97 16.25
CA ARG A 56 1.38 -13.13 16.35
C ARG A 56 1.62 -14.07 15.16
N PRO A 57 1.21 -15.31 15.21
CA PRO A 57 1.29 -16.19 14.06
C PRO A 57 0.65 -15.56 12.81
N GLY A 58 1.47 -15.33 11.77
CA GLY A 58 1.05 -14.70 10.53
C GLY A 58 0.99 -13.17 10.53
N GLY A 59 1.56 -12.50 11.55
CA GLY A 59 1.65 -11.03 11.59
C GLY A 59 2.76 -10.54 12.48
N TRP A 60 3.68 -9.77 11.92
CA TRP A 60 4.72 -9.05 12.64
C TRP A 60 4.20 -7.70 13.14
N THR A 61 4.94 -7.09 14.04
CA THR A 61 4.70 -5.68 14.42
C THR A 61 5.22 -4.75 13.34
N MET A 62 4.83 -3.49 13.39
CA MET A 62 5.37 -2.48 12.48
C MET A 62 6.89 -2.34 12.61
N ASP A 63 7.41 -2.40 13.84
CA ASP A 63 8.86 -2.30 14.08
C ASP A 63 9.61 -3.49 13.49
N GLU A 64 9.09 -4.71 13.62
CA GLU A 64 9.69 -5.90 13.01
C GLU A 64 9.67 -5.83 11.47
N ASP A 65 8.58 -5.33 10.88
CA ASP A 65 8.48 -5.12 9.43
C ASP A 65 9.50 -4.07 8.96
N MET A 66 9.66 -2.97 9.70
CA MET A 66 10.64 -1.92 9.39
C MET A 66 12.07 -2.42 9.52
N ASP A 67 12.40 -3.18 10.57
CA ASP A 67 13.70 -3.81 10.75
C ASP A 67 14.01 -4.78 9.61
N CYS A 68 13.05 -5.59 9.21
CA CYS A 68 13.19 -6.50 8.07
C CYS A 68 13.47 -5.74 6.78
N PHE A 69 12.71 -4.68 6.53
CA PHE A 69 12.86 -3.84 5.34
C PHE A 69 14.26 -3.18 5.31
N GLN A 70 14.73 -2.63 6.44
CA GLN A 70 16.06 -2.03 6.53
C GLN A 70 17.17 -3.06 6.23
N ARG A 71 17.09 -4.25 6.79
CA ARG A 71 18.06 -5.34 6.49
C ARG A 71 18.05 -5.73 5.01
N LEU A 72 16.90 -5.71 4.35
CA LEU A 72 16.82 -5.99 2.92
C LEU A 72 17.45 -4.88 2.08
N LEU A 73 17.33 -3.62 2.51
CA LEU A 73 18.02 -2.47 1.88
C LEU A 73 19.52 -2.59 2.04
N GLU A 74 20.02 -2.83 3.27
CA GLU A 74 21.45 -3.00 3.58
C GLU A 74 22.08 -4.18 2.81
N ALA A 75 21.31 -5.26 2.63
CA ALA A 75 21.74 -6.42 1.84
C ALA A 75 21.63 -6.20 0.31
N GLY A 76 21.19 -5.03 -0.15
CA GLY A 76 21.00 -4.74 -1.58
C GLY A 76 19.88 -5.55 -2.25
N ARG A 77 19.02 -6.17 -1.45
CA ARG A 77 17.87 -6.99 -1.96
C ARG A 77 16.70 -6.11 -2.38
N VAL A 78 16.60 -4.91 -1.85
CA VAL A 78 15.63 -3.86 -2.22
C VAL A 78 16.43 -2.61 -2.60
N ARG A 79 15.96 -1.90 -3.59
CA ARG A 79 16.55 -0.62 -4.03
C ARG A 79 15.47 0.44 -4.06
N LEU A 80 15.73 1.58 -3.44
CA LEU A 80 14.80 2.72 -3.40
C LEU A 80 15.16 3.81 -4.41
N GLU A 81 16.40 3.82 -4.90
CA GLU A 81 16.89 4.87 -5.81
C GLU A 81 15.98 5.09 -7.04
N PRO A 82 15.45 4.03 -7.70
CA PRO A 82 14.57 4.22 -8.83
C PRO A 82 13.23 4.87 -8.49
N LEU A 83 12.83 4.86 -7.21
CA LEU A 83 11.60 5.49 -6.73
C LEU A 83 11.81 6.96 -6.36
N VAL A 84 13.05 7.40 -6.15
CA VAL A 84 13.37 8.80 -5.86
C VAL A 84 13.52 9.54 -7.18
N THR A 85 12.45 10.16 -7.62
CA THR A 85 12.41 10.90 -8.90
C THR A 85 12.84 12.35 -8.74
N GLU A 86 12.81 12.88 -7.52
CA GLU A 86 13.19 14.26 -7.26
C GLU A 86 13.91 14.42 -5.93
N ARG A 87 14.88 15.32 -5.88
CA ARG A 87 15.57 15.77 -4.66
C ARG A 87 15.54 17.27 -4.60
N VAL A 88 14.94 17.81 -3.54
CA VAL A 88 14.80 19.25 -3.37
C VAL A 88 15.40 19.72 -2.04
N PRO A 89 16.01 20.91 -1.98
CA PRO A 89 16.40 21.50 -0.72
C PRO A 89 15.17 21.89 0.12
N ALA A 90 15.35 22.02 1.43
CA ALA A 90 14.25 22.29 2.37
C ALA A 90 13.45 23.55 2.02
N GLU A 91 14.14 24.59 1.50
CA GLU A 91 13.52 25.86 1.10
C GLU A 91 12.49 25.68 -0.04
N ARG A 92 12.62 24.62 -0.81
CA ARG A 92 11.70 24.30 -1.91
C ARG A 92 10.63 23.27 -1.54
N ALA A 93 10.55 22.86 -0.27
CA ALA A 93 9.60 21.83 0.19
C ALA A 93 8.14 22.21 -0.15
N VAL A 94 7.74 23.47 0.09
CA VAL A 94 6.38 23.94 -0.20
C VAL A 94 6.05 23.80 -1.68
N ALA A 95 6.96 24.24 -2.56
CA ALA A 95 6.77 24.13 -4.01
C ALA A 95 6.67 22.65 -4.48
N ALA A 96 7.42 21.74 -3.82
CA ALA A 96 7.31 20.31 -4.11
C ALA A 96 5.93 19.75 -3.72
N TYR A 97 5.38 20.13 -2.55
CA TYR A 97 4.02 19.75 -2.16
C TYR A 97 2.95 20.32 -3.12
N GLU A 98 3.09 21.58 -3.53
CA GLU A 98 2.18 22.20 -4.51
C GLU A 98 2.20 21.44 -5.84
N ALA A 99 3.38 21.03 -6.32
CA ALA A 99 3.53 20.22 -7.53
C ALA A 99 2.82 18.86 -7.41
N MET A 100 2.87 18.21 -6.24
CA MET A 100 2.15 16.95 -5.97
C MET A 100 0.63 17.13 -6.08
N LEU A 101 0.08 18.28 -5.68
CA LEU A 101 -1.35 18.55 -5.77
C LEU A 101 -1.86 18.65 -7.23
N THR A 102 -0.96 18.88 -8.19
CA THR A 102 -1.32 18.93 -9.62
C THR A 102 -1.35 17.57 -10.30
N TRP A 103 -1.27 16.47 -9.55
CA TRP A 103 -1.24 15.09 -10.08
C TRP A 103 -0.13 14.90 -11.13
N ASN A 104 1.06 15.41 -10.85
CA ASN A 104 2.22 15.15 -11.70
C ASN A 104 2.61 13.67 -11.60
N THR A 105 2.29 12.89 -12.64
CA THR A 105 2.53 11.44 -12.70
C THR A 105 4.01 11.08 -12.78
N ASP A 106 4.89 12.02 -13.07
CA ASP A 106 6.34 11.80 -13.15
C ASP A 106 7.00 11.84 -11.76
N MET A 107 6.28 12.35 -10.75
CA MET A 107 6.73 12.38 -9.36
C MET A 107 6.29 11.10 -8.63
N ILE A 108 7.21 10.17 -8.41
CA ILE A 108 6.98 8.94 -7.63
C ILE A 108 7.39 9.16 -6.17
N GLY A 109 8.61 9.62 -5.96
CA GLY A 109 9.15 9.92 -4.63
C GLY A 109 10.01 11.17 -4.65
N THR A 110 9.75 12.08 -3.72
CA THR A 110 10.52 13.31 -3.51
C THR A 110 11.24 13.24 -2.17
N VAL A 111 12.54 13.46 -2.19
CA VAL A 111 13.38 13.58 -0.98
C VAL A 111 13.65 15.04 -0.72
N ILE A 112 13.34 15.50 0.49
CA ILE A 112 13.68 16.84 0.96
C ILE A 112 15.01 16.73 1.72
N ALA A 113 16.03 17.43 1.21
CA ALA A 113 17.34 17.51 1.85
C ALA A 113 17.39 18.67 2.85
N TRP A 114 17.62 18.36 4.11
CA TRP A 114 17.89 19.32 5.17
C TRP A 114 19.41 19.50 5.24
N GLY A 115 19.90 20.69 4.95
CA GLY A 115 21.32 21.04 4.85
C GLY A 115 22.16 20.80 6.09
#